data_37ded38113fedfddabf65fb70b778837
#
_entry.id   37ded38113fedfddabf65fb70b778837
#
_cell.length_a   1.000
_cell.length_b   1.000
_cell.length_c   1.000
_cell.angle_alpha   90.00
_cell.angle_beta   90.00
_cell.angle_gamma   90.00
#
_symmetry.space_group_name_H-M   'P 1'
#
loop_
_entity.id
_entity.type
_entity.pdbx_description
1 polymer ?
#
loop_
_entity_poly.entity_id
_entity_poly.type
_entity_poly.pdbx_seq_one_letter_code
_entity_poly.pdbx_strand_id
1 'polypeptide(L)'
;VEEVLVTYDSGEDVYLDMSGTEGVELVGSVNSSEDVIFDQLNDEADVLVRNLTLSDGTDVEVYYREGADGDGIVQVNVEDSNVDNITLGTVDDLGNSTNEGIDTVNLVIDGNSNIDTLDTELTNLNISGTGDVVIEDELETTVRSIEAAALAGRLDIGFSNNTVGL
;
A
#
# COMPACT_ATOMS: atom_id res chain seq x y z
N VAL A 1 18.58 -9.26 3.09
CA VAL A 1 17.48 -8.25 3.13
C VAL A 1 17.87 -7.14 2.20
N GLU A 2 17.13 -6.94 1.15
CA GLU A 2 17.34 -5.79 0.29
C GLU A 2 16.13 -4.83 0.45
N GLU A 3 16.45 -3.58 0.78
CA GLU A 3 15.46 -2.52 0.92
C GLU A 3 15.68 -1.50 -0.20
N VAL A 4 14.59 -1.06 -0.83
CA VAL A 4 14.60 0.00 -1.83
C VAL A 4 13.72 1.14 -1.34
N LEU A 5 14.33 2.16 -0.75
CA LEU A 5 13.64 3.32 -0.23
C LEU A 5 13.91 4.54 -1.11
N VAL A 6 12.85 5.20 -1.53
CA VAL A 6 12.89 6.39 -2.39
C VAL A 6 12.60 7.63 -1.56
N THR A 7 13.44 8.65 -1.74
CA THR A 7 13.19 10.01 -1.29
C THR A 7 13.30 10.92 -2.49
N TYR A 8 12.23 11.56 -2.89
CA TYR A 8 12.20 12.35 -4.11
C TYR A 8 11.35 13.62 -3.98
N ASP A 9 11.90 14.74 -4.45
CA ASP A 9 11.32 16.08 -4.35
C ASP A 9 11.79 16.93 -5.54
N SER A 10 11.31 16.63 -6.75
CA SER A 10 11.74 17.35 -7.95
C SER A 10 10.62 17.74 -8.93
N GLY A 11 9.37 17.48 -8.61
CA GLY A 11 8.20 17.84 -9.42
C GLY A 11 7.92 16.92 -10.60
N GLU A 12 8.44 15.68 -10.57
CA GLU A 12 8.12 14.62 -11.54
C GLU A 12 8.00 13.28 -10.80
N ASP A 13 7.12 12.41 -11.25
CA ASP A 13 6.91 11.07 -10.67
C ASP A 13 8.13 10.17 -10.85
N VAL A 14 8.30 9.24 -9.93
CA VAL A 14 9.41 8.28 -9.95
C VAL A 14 8.89 6.89 -10.34
N TYR A 15 9.34 6.41 -11.47
CA TYR A 15 9.06 5.06 -11.95
C TYR A 15 10.31 4.18 -11.82
N LEU A 16 10.20 3.06 -11.10
CA LEU A 16 11.27 2.10 -10.87
C LEU A 16 10.89 0.75 -11.48
N ASP A 17 11.56 0.39 -12.58
CA ASP A 17 11.48 -0.96 -13.14
C ASP A 17 12.32 -1.92 -12.28
N MET A 18 11.63 -2.80 -11.54
CA MET A 18 12.22 -3.76 -10.63
C MET A 18 12.41 -5.16 -11.23
N SER A 19 12.16 -5.32 -12.53
CA SER A 19 12.17 -6.61 -13.25
C SER A 19 13.50 -7.37 -13.16
N GLY A 20 14.59 -6.65 -12.93
CA GLY A 20 15.94 -7.20 -12.78
C GLY A 20 16.39 -7.43 -11.35
N THR A 21 15.52 -7.24 -10.36
CA THR A 21 15.86 -7.37 -8.93
C THR A 21 15.36 -8.71 -8.38
N GLU A 22 16.10 -9.26 -7.41
CA GLU A 22 15.70 -10.46 -6.68
C GLU A 22 16.01 -10.27 -5.18
N GLY A 23 15.19 -10.85 -4.30
CA GLY A 23 15.39 -10.81 -2.86
C GLY A 23 15.08 -9.45 -2.22
N VAL A 24 14.26 -8.62 -2.86
CA VAL A 24 13.77 -7.38 -2.27
C VAL A 24 12.72 -7.71 -1.24
N GLU A 25 12.93 -7.32 0.01
CA GLU A 25 12.02 -7.59 1.13
C GLU A 25 11.20 -6.36 1.53
N LEU A 26 11.64 -5.16 1.15
CA LEU A 26 10.97 -3.90 1.46
C LEU A 26 11.16 -2.88 0.34
N VAL A 27 10.06 -2.30 -0.10
CA VAL A 27 10.07 -1.10 -0.95
C VAL A 27 9.36 0.04 -0.24
N GLY A 28 9.69 1.30 -0.55
CA GLY A 28 8.96 2.37 0.10
C GLY A 28 9.29 3.78 -0.36
N SER A 29 8.33 4.66 -0.11
CA SER A 29 8.43 6.10 -0.29
C SER A 29 8.62 6.79 1.06
N VAL A 30 9.70 7.56 1.19
CA VAL A 30 10.10 8.21 2.44
C VAL A 30 10.42 9.67 2.20
N ASN A 31 9.70 10.59 2.83
CA ASN A 31 9.85 12.04 2.64
C ASN A 31 9.75 12.47 1.17
N SER A 32 8.98 11.79 0.34
CA SER A 32 8.75 12.17 -1.05
C SER A 32 7.57 13.13 -1.14
N SER A 33 7.58 13.98 -2.17
CA SER A 33 6.47 14.87 -2.53
C SER A 33 5.83 14.50 -3.87
N GLU A 34 6.32 13.46 -4.52
CA GLU A 34 5.92 13.00 -5.84
C GLU A 34 5.52 11.53 -5.79
N ASP A 35 4.78 11.07 -6.78
CA ASP A 35 4.37 9.69 -6.89
C ASP A 35 5.57 8.76 -7.05
N VAL A 36 5.49 7.60 -6.41
CA VAL A 36 6.53 6.58 -6.47
C VAL A 36 5.91 5.26 -6.91
N ILE A 37 6.34 4.78 -8.06
CA ILE A 37 5.84 3.56 -8.68
C ILE A 37 6.96 2.51 -8.70
N PHE A 38 6.76 1.40 -8.01
CA PHE A 38 7.60 0.20 -8.07
C PHE A 38 6.93 -0.83 -8.97
N ASP A 39 7.50 -1.08 -10.13
CA ASP A 39 6.91 -1.96 -11.13
C ASP A 39 7.72 -3.24 -11.31
N GLN A 40 7.03 -4.35 -11.55
CA GLN A 40 7.60 -5.66 -11.85
C GLN A 40 8.48 -6.26 -10.73
N LEU A 41 8.09 -6.12 -9.45
CA LEU A 41 8.76 -6.84 -8.37
C LEU A 41 8.62 -8.36 -8.56
N ASN A 42 9.74 -9.08 -8.39
CA ASN A 42 9.77 -10.54 -8.51
C ASN A 42 9.38 -11.27 -7.22
N ASP A 43 9.43 -10.58 -6.09
CA ASP A 43 9.09 -11.09 -4.77
C ASP A 43 7.99 -10.23 -4.14
N GLU A 44 7.14 -10.78 -3.26
CA GLU A 44 6.18 -10.01 -2.46
C GLU A 44 6.92 -9.26 -1.34
N ALA A 45 7.42 -8.08 -1.67
CA ALA A 45 8.06 -7.19 -0.71
C ALA A 45 7.03 -6.45 0.15
N ASP A 46 7.37 -6.18 1.41
CA ASP A 46 6.61 -5.26 2.24
C ASP A 46 6.70 -3.81 1.72
N VAL A 47 5.74 -2.97 2.10
CA VAL A 47 5.68 -1.57 1.67
C VAL A 47 5.85 -0.64 2.86
N LEU A 48 6.65 0.41 2.69
CA LEU A 48 6.82 1.49 3.67
C LEU A 48 6.42 2.84 3.07
N VAL A 49 5.49 3.51 3.74
CA VAL A 49 5.05 4.88 3.45
C VAL A 49 5.37 5.72 4.68
N ARG A 50 6.34 6.64 4.56
CA ARG A 50 6.81 7.41 5.73
C ARG A 50 6.97 8.88 5.45
N ASN A 51 6.40 9.71 6.34
CA ASN A 51 6.53 11.17 6.32
C ASN A 51 6.15 11.79 4.96
N LEU A 52 5.11 11.28 4.32
CA LEU A 52 4.53 11.91 3.16
C LEU A 52 3.60 13.01 3.64
N THR A 53 3.91 14.23 3.26
CA THR A 53 3.14 15.42 3.69
C THR A 53 2.62 16.12 2.46
N LEU A 54 1.34 15.96 2.21
CA LEU A 54 0.76 16.41 0.98
C LEU A 54 0.10 17.76 1.00
N SER A 55 0.34 18.49 -0.08
CA SER A 55 -0.54 19.54 -0.57
C SER A 55 -1.35 19.13 -1.81
N ASP A 56 -0.94 18.11 -2.58
CA ASP A 56 -1.53 17.81 -3.88
C ASP A 56 -1.50 16.31 -4.29
N GLY A 57 -1.74 15.37 -3.37
CA GLY A 57 -1.80 13.94 -3.68
C GLY A 57 -0.43 13.31 -3.98
N THR A 58 -0.01 12.31 -3.22
CA THR A 58 1.15 11.47 -3.54
C THR A 58 0.69 10.05 -3.55
N ASP A 59 0.90 9.37 -4.67
CA ASP A 59 0.58 7.97 -4.83
C ASP A 59 1.80 7.10 -4.55
N VAL A 60 1.56 5.96 -3.92
CA VAL A 60 2.55 4.88 -3.80
C VAL A 60 1.96 3.65 -4.45
N GLU A 61 2.52 3.28 -5.60
CA GLU A 61 2.05 2.15 -6.37
C GLU A 61 3.08 1.02 -6.37
N VAL A 62 2.65 -0.19 -6.10
CA VAL A 62 3.52 -1.37 -6.06
C VAL A 62 2.88 -2.50 -6.86
N TYR A 63 3.55 -2.90 -7.93
CA TYR A 63 3.10 -3.96 -8.82
C TYR A 63 4.07 -5.13 -8.79
N TYR A 64 3.58 -6.27 -8.35
CA TYR A 64 4.31 -7.55 -8.33
C TYR A 64 4.11 -8.28 -9.67
N ARG A 65 5.12 -8.98 -10.13
CA ARG A 65 4.95 -9.81 -11.32
C ARG A 65 3.93 -10.92 -11.07
N GLU A 66 3.11 -11.21 -12.06
CA GLU A 66 2.21 -12.36 -11.99
C GLU A 66 3.02 -13.64 -11.72
N GLY A 67 2.70 -14.32 -10.62
CA GLY A 67 3.44 -15.49 -10.14
C GLY A 67 4.73 -15.16 -9.36
N ALA A 68 4.92 -13.92 -8.88
CA ALA A 68 5.92 -13.62 -7.87
C ALA A 68 5.82 -14.60 -6.69
N ASP A 69 6.96 -14.95 -6.12
CA ASP A 69 7.02 -15.88 -4.98
C ASP A 69 6.40 -15.24 -3.74
N GLY A 70 5.14 -15.61 -3.44
CA GLY A 70 4.41 -15.10 -2.30
C GLY A 70 3.09 -15.83 -2.08
N ASP A 71 2.36 -15.43 -1.07
CA ASP A 71 1.08 -16.00 -0.66
C ASP A 71 -0.10 -15.01 -0.77
N GLY A 72 0.11 -13.90 -1.46
CA GLY A 72 -0.87 -12.81 -1.61
C GLY A 72 -1.05 -12.00 -0.32
N ILE A 73 -0.06 -11.99 0.57
CA ILE A 73 -0.10 -11.27 1.84
C ILE A 73 1.01 -10.21 1.87
N VAL A 74 0.65 -8.95 1.86
CA VAL A 74 1.59 -7.83 1.91
C VAL A 74 1.41 -7.05 3.20
N GLN A 75 2.52 -6.72 3.86
CA GLN A 75 2.51 -5.76 4.96
C GLN A 75 2.77 -4.35 4.43
N VAL A 76 1.90 -3.42 4.82
CA VAL A 76 2.02 -2.00 4.51
C VAL A 76 2.22 -1.23 5.81
N ASN A 77 3.39 -0.63 5.96
CA ASN A 77 3.73 0.20 7.11
C ASN A 77 3.50 1.67 6.74
N VAL A 78 2.63 2.36 7.47
CA VAL A 78 2.34 3.78 7.24
C VAL A 78 2.70 4.56 8.51
N GLU A 79 3.65 5.49 8.37
CA GLU A 79 4.21 6.24 9.47
C GLU A 79 4.07 7.75 9.21
N ASP A 80 3.30 8.45 10.04
CA ASP A 80 3.11 9.91 10.01
C ASP A 80 2.87 10.47 8.59
N SER A 81 1.98 9.84 7.82
CA SER A 81 1.83 10.12 6.39
C SER A 81 0.41 10.50 5.99
N ASN A 82 0.32 11.46 5.07
CA ASN A 82 -0.86 11.67 4.25
C ASN A 82 -0.52 11.19 2.84
N VAL A 83 -1.27 10.26 2.32
CA VAL A 83 -1.08 9.64 1.02
C VAL A 83 -2.42 9.61 0.28
N ASP A 84 -2.41 9.93 -1.01
CA ASP A 84 -3.62 9.92 -1.83
C ASP A 84 -4.02 8.47 -2.12
N ASN A 85 -3.19 7.75 -2.86
CA ASN A 85 -3.44 6.35 -3.11
C ASN A 85 -2.29 5.46 -2.66
N ILE A 86 -2.64 4.33 -2.06
CA ILE A 86 -1.76 3.17 -1.95
C ILE A 86 -2.34 2.09 -2.85
N THR A 87 -1.69 1.84 -3.99
CA THR A 87 -2.10 0.83 -4.96
C THR A 87 -1.20 -0.40 -4.84
N LEU A 88 -1.81 -1.56 -4.65
CA LEU A 88 -1.12 -2.85 -4.65
C LEU A 88 -1.76 -3.76 -5.68
N GLY A 89 -0.95 -4.35 -6.55
CA GLY A 89 -1.48 -5.20 -7.60
C GLY A 89 -0.43 -6.05 -8.27
N THR A 90 -0.81 -6.64 -9.40
CA THR A 90 0.09 -7.46 -10.21
C THR A 90 0.25 -6.90 -11.62
N VAL A 91 1.35 -7.27 -12.25
CA VAL A 91 1.64 -6.95 -13.64
C VAL A 91 1.93 -8.24 -14.41
N ASP A 92 1.30 -8.39 -15.58
CA ASP A 92 1.50 -9.54 -16.46
C ASP A 92 2.80 -9.42 -17.30
N ASP A 93 3.17 -10.49 -18.00
CA ASP A 93 4.34 -10.51 -18.88
C ASP A 93 4.25 -9.52 -20.08
N LEU A 94 3.10 -8.92 -20.32
CA LEU A 94 2.90 -7.91 -21.36
C LEU A 94 2.99 -6.48 -20.84
N GLY A 95 3.15 -6.32 -19.50
CA GLY A 95 3.23 -5.02 -18.84
C GLY A 95 1.86 -4.39 -18.56
N ASN A 96 0.77 -5.20 -18.51
CA ASN A 96 -0.52 -4.69 -18.06
C ASN A 96 -0.63 -4.86 -16.55
N SER A 97 -0.75 -3.77 -15.83
CA SER A 97 -0.97 -3.75 -14.40
C SER A 97 -2.46 -3.84 -14.05
N THR A 98 -2.77 -4.49 -12.94
CA THR A 98 -4.10 -4.57 -12.32
C THR A 98 -3.94 -4.39 -10.82
N ASN A 99 -5.02 -4.03 -10.12
CA ASN A 99 -5.06 -3.99 -8.65
C ASN A 99 -5.45 -5.35 -8.03
N GLU A 100 -5.37 -6.43 -8.80
CA GLU A 100 -5.66 -7.80 -8.38
C GLU A 100 -4.39 -8.50 -7.85
N GLY A 101 -4.57 -9.64 -7.20
CA GLY A 101 -3.50 -10.58 -6.83
C GLY A 101 -3.02 -10.48 -5.39
N ILE A 102 -3.38 -9.41 -4.66
CA ILE A 102 -3.09 -9.28 -3.23
C ILE A 102 -4.36 -9.54 -2.42
N ASP A 103 -4.44 -10.69 -1.79
CA ASP A 103 -5.64 -11.14 -1.04
C ASP A 103 -5.72 -10.55 0.37
N THR A 104 -4.60 -10.28 0.99
CA THR A 104 -4.53 -9.83 2.38
C THR A 104 -3.53 -8.69 2.54
N VAL A 105 -3.98 -7.60 3.15
CA VAL A 105 -3.11 -6.51 3.56
C VAL A 105 -3.03 -6.45 5.09
N ASN A 106 -1.80 -6.49 5.61
CA ASN A 106 -1.49 -6.21 7.00
C ASN A 106 -1.04 -4.75 7.13
N LEU A 107 -1.96 -3.86 7.46
CA LEU A 107 -1.72 -2.43 7.59
C LEU A 107 -1.22 -2.10 9.01
N VAL A 108 0.01 -1.63 9.11
CA VAL A 108 0.65 -1.24 10.39
C VAL A 108 0.78 0.27 10.44
N ILE A 109 0.14 0.89 11.42
CA ILE A 109 0.07 2.35 11.56
C ILE A 109 0.92 2.82 12.74
N ASP A 110 1.82 3.76 12.47
CA ASP A 110 2.52 4.51 13.51
C ASP A 110 2.36 6.02 13.27
N GLY A 111 2.12 6.77 14.36
CA GLY A 111 1.79 8.19 14.25
C GLY A 111 0.38 8.45 13.70
N ASN A 112 0.16 9.62 13.09
CA ASN A 112 -1.15 9.98 12.55
C ASN A 112 -1.10 9.92 11.01
N SER A 113 -1.95 9.09 10.43
CA SER A 113 -1.93 8.87 8.99
C SER A 113 -3.31 9.03 8.37
N ASN A 114 -3.32 9.60 7.16
CA ASN A 114 -4.48 9.66 6.28
C ASN A 114 -4.15 8.93 4.98
N ILE A 115 -5.03 8.06 4.56
CA ILE A 115 -4.97 7.33 3.29
C ILE A 115 -6.29 7.66 2.60
N ASP A 116 -6.25 8.39 1.48
CA ASP A 116 -7.49 8.67 0.78
C ASP A 116 -8.04 7.36 0.19
N THR A 117 -7.24 6.66 -0.60
CA THR A 117 -7.66 5.39 -1.21
C THR A 117 -6.65 4.27 -0.95
N LEU A 118 -7.14 3.10 -0.53
CA LEU A 118 -6.41 1.84 -0.57
C LEU A 118 -6.93 1.01 -1.76
N ASP A 119 -6.23 1.12 -2.90
CA ASP A 119 -6.62 0.53 -4.18
C ASP A 119 -6.01 -0.85 -4.38
N THR A 120 -6.73 -1.87 -3.96
CA THR A 120 -6.37 -3.28 -4.15
C THR A 120 -7.60 -4.16 -3.94
N GLU A 121 -7.78 -5.20 -4.78
CA GLU A 121 -8.89 -6.15 -4.67
C GLU A 121 -8.71 -7.15 -3.52
N LEU A 122 -8.37 -6.67 -2.34
CA LEU A 122 -8.16 -7.52 -1.17
C LEU A 122 -9.45 -8.15 -0.61
N THR A 123 -9.31 -9.26 0.06
CA THR A 123 -10.39 -9.93 0.80
C THR A 123 -10.30 -9.72 2.30
N ASN A 124 -9.09 -9.54 2.84
CA ASN A 124 -8.83 -9.37 4.27
C ASN A 124 -7.95 -8.14 4.53
N LEU A 125 -8.40 -7.27 5.43
CA LEU A 125 -7.64 -6.13 5.91
C LEU A 125 -7.40 -6.28 7.42
N ASN A 126 -6.14 -6.44 7.81
CA ASN A 126 -5.74 -6.49 9.21
C ASN A 126 -5.04 -5.18 9.58
N ILE A 127 -5.55 -4.46 10.55
CA ILE A 127 -5.02 -3.16 10.96
C ILE A 127 -4.44 -3.26 12.37
N SER A 128 -3.23 -2.79 12.53
CA SER A 128 -2.51 -2.82 13.80
C SER A 128 -1.65 -1.58 13.98
N GLY A 129 -0.99 -1.45 15.14
CA GLY A 129 -0.07 -0.36 15.43
C GLY A 129 -0.54 0.57 16.52
N THR A 130 0.13 1.71 16.67
CA THR A 130 -0.09 2.66 17.78
C THR A 130 -0.70 3.99 17.33
N GLY A 131 -0.74 4.23 16.03
CA GLY A 131 -1.19 5.47 15.44
C GLY A 131 -2.69 5.55 15.16
N ASP A 132 -3.15 6.75 14.83
CA ASP A 132 -4.49 7.00 14.33
C ASP A 132 -4.50 6.90 12.80
N VAL A 133 -5.53 6.30 12.20
CA VAL A 133 -5.66 6.21 10.76
C VAL A 133 -7.06 6.58 10.30
N VAL A 134 -7.11 7.31 9.20
CA VAL A 134 -8.31 7.58 8.40
C VAL A 134 -8.10 6.96 7.03
N ILE A 135 -9.08 6.20 6.54
CA ILE A 135 -9.17 5.75 5.15
C ILE A 135 -10.43 6.42 4.60
N GLU A 136 -10.26 7.43 3.73
CA GLU A 136 -11.36 8.32 3.36
C GLU A 136 -12.32 7.69 2.37
N ASP A 137 -11.78 7.04 1.33
CA ASP A 137 -12.60 6.41 0.32
C ASP A 137 -13.11 5.04 0.77
N GLU A 138 -14.12 4.59 0.05
CA GLU A 138 -14.75 3.31 0.31
C GLU A 138 -13.84 2.15 -0.07
N LEU A 139 -13.62 1.25 0.87
CA LEU A 139 -12.91 0.01 0.56
C LEU A 139 -13.62 -0.78 -0.54
N GLU A 140 -12.86 -1.49 -1.35
CA GLU A 140 -13.36 -2.32 -2.43
C GLU A 140 -14.43 -3.34 -1.98
N THR A 141 -15.36 -3.64 -2.87
CA THR A 141 -16.48 -4.56 -2.59
C THR A 141 -16.04 -6.02 -2.38
N THR A 142 -14.80 -6.32 -2.65
CA THR A 142 -14.15 -7.63 -2.42
C THR A 142 -13.85 -7.89 -0.97
N VAL A 143 -13.66 -6.86 -0.15
CA VAL A 143 -13.35 -6.98 1.28
C VAL A 143 -14.42 -7.79 2.02
N ARG A 144 -14.00 -8.82 2.74
CA ARG A 144 -14.85 -9.75 3.52
C ARG A 144 -14.57 -9.67 5.01
N SER A 145 -13.36 -9.31 5.39
CA SER A 145 -12.93 -9.23 6.79
C SER A 145 -12.10 -7.98 7.03
N ILE A 146 -12.39 -7.30 8.13
CA ILE A 146 -11.55 -6.22 8.66
C ILE A 146 -11.28 -6.54 10.11
N GLU A 147 -10.02 -6.70 10.47
CA GLU A 147 -9.58 -6.95 11.84
C GLU A 147 -8.70 -5.80 12.32
N ALA A 148 -9.14 -5.07 13.34
CA ALA A 148 -8.42 -3.94 13.92
C ALA A 148 -8.18 -4.09 15.44
N ALA A 149 -8.32 -5.30 15.98
CA ALA A 149 -8.17 -5.54 17.41
C ALA A 149 -6.75 -5.24 17.96
N ALA A 150 -5.76 -5.20 17.08
CA ALA A 150 -4.37 -4.88 17.42
C ALA A 150 -4.01 -3.40 17.20
N LEU A 151 -4.94 -2.57 16.75
CA LEU A 151 -4.76 -1.12 16.65
C LEU A 151 -5.03 -0.47 18.01
N ALA A 152 -4.07 0.26 18.53
CA ALA A 152 -4.21 1.00 19.80
C ALA A 152 -4.72 2.43 19.59
N GLY A 153 -4.66 2.94 18.37
CA GLY A 153 -5.14 4.26 17.98
C GLY A 153 -6.59 4.26 17.48
N ARG A 154 -6.98 5.38 16.89
CA ARG A 154 -8.32 5.56 16.29
C ARG A 154 -8.33 5.03 14.86
N LEU A 155 -9.43 4.37 14.50
CA LEU A 155 -9.73 3.96 13.14
C LEU A 155 -10.98 4.71 12.65
N ASP A 156 -10.86 5.32 11.47
CA ASP A 156 -11.98 5.89 10.72
C ASP A 156 -11.91 5.35 9.28
N ILE A 157 -12.93 4.65 8.83
CA ILE A 157 -12.97 4.07 7.49
C ILE A 157 -14.30 4.44 6.83
N GLY A 158 -14.23 4.93 5.60
CA GLY A 158 -15.38 5.13 4.74
C GLY A 158 -16.02 3.79 4.34
N PHE A 159 -17.32 3.64 4.60
CA PHE A 159 -18.09 2.49 4.13
C PHE A 159 -19.24 2.96 3.25
N SER A 160 -19.27 2.57 2.00
CA SER A 160 -20.49 2.64 1.19
C SER A 160 -21.12 1.27 1.09
N ASN A 161 -22.39 1.19 1.38
CA ASN A 161 -23.34 0.09 1.05
C ASN A 161 -22.81 -1.37 1.07
N ASN A 162 -21.61 -1.61 1.57
CA ASN A 162 -21.07 -2.94 1.74
C ASN A 162 -21.67 -3.57 3.00
N THR A 163 -22.45 -4.61 2.82
CA THR A 163 -22.90 -5.48 3.90
C THR A 163 -21.73 -6.37 4.36
N VAL A 164 -20.67 -5.79 4.87
CA VAL A 164 -19.69 -6.54 5.62
C VAL A 164 -20.30 -6.77 6.99
N GLY A 165 -20.61 -8.00 7.33
CA GLY A 165 -21.02 -8.35 8.68
C GLY A 165 -19.84 -8.14 9.62
N LEU A 166 -19.92 -7.12 10.48
CA LEU A 166 -19.02 -6.94 11.62
C LEU A 166 -19.38 -7.93 12.72
#